data_9c33ec8e01cb493bbb4c171346d60805
#
_entry.id   9c33ec8e01cb493bbb4c171346d60805
#
_cell.length_a   1.000
_cell.length_b   1.000
_cell.length_c   1.000
_cell.angle_alpha   90.00
_cell.angle_beta   90.00
_cell.angle_gamma   90.00
#
_symmetry.space_group_name_H-M   'P 1'
#
loop_
_entity.id
_entity.type
_entity.pdbx_description
1 polymer ?
#
loop_
_entity_poly.entity_id
_entity_poly.type
_entity_poly.pdbx_seq_one_letter_code
_entity_poly.pdbx_strand_id
1 'polypeptide(L)'
;IVLMTKAVELSIPYTAAFDFFDIIEGRPTLKPKGALALIYRSRLVDVVAIDQQPDRCSITMRRRDQDVTYTSTFTVEDAKRAGLIKPDKDGAAWNRWLPAMLYNRALGQCCRTIAPDVLGGLYLTTDLANGATAGQEVVDAATGEIIEVVA
;
A
#
# COMPACT_ATOMS: atom_id res chain seq x y z
N ILE A 1 16.05 14.68 -3.99
CA ILE A 1 17.02 13.73 -4.57
C ILE A 1 16.51 12.29 -4.40
N VAL A 2 16.25 11.79 -3.20
CA VAL A 2 15.87 10.40 -2.93
C VAL A 2 14.63 9.96 -3.75
N LEU A 3 13.61 10.78 -3.83
CA LEU A 3 12.38 10.49 -4.58
C LEU A 3 12.65 10.34 -6.08
N MET A 4 13.52 11.19 -6.64
CA MET A 4 13.90 11.11 -8.05
C MET A 4 14.73 9.87 -8.34
N THR A 5 15.63 9.48 -7.42
CA THR A 5 16.40 8.23 -7.56
C THR A 5 15.50 7.02 -7.58
N LYS A 6 14.52 6.95 -6.68
CA LYS A 6 13.51 5.86 -6.68
C LYS A 6 12.64 5.85 -7.93
N ALA A 7 12.27 7.00 -8.46
CA ALA A 7 11.54 7.08 -9.73
C ALA A 7 12.35 6.48 -10.88
N VAL A 8 13.65 6.78 -10.96
CA VAL A 8 14.56 6.18 -11.96
C VAL A 8 14.65 4.67 -11.82
N GLU A 9 14.89 4.16 -10.61
CA GLU A 9 14.96 2.72 -10.33
C GLU A 9 13.71 1.97 -10.80
N LEU A 10 12.53 2.59 -10.63
CA LEU A 10 11.26 2.02 -11.04
C LEU A 10 10.85 2.41 -12.48
N SER A 11 11.73 3.08 -13.22
CA SER A 11 11.47 3.58 -14.58
C SER A 11 10.21 4.45 -14.66
N ILE A 12 10.01 5.30 -13.65
CA ILE A 12 8.93 6.28 -13.59
C ILE A 12 9.45 7.61 -14.10
N PRO A 13 8.75 8.29 -15.02
CA PRO A 13 9.14 9.64 -15.45
C PRO A 13 9.22 10.61 -14.26
N TYR A 14 10.23 11.48 -14.25
CA TYR A 14 10.41 12.47 -13.18
C TYR A 14 9.17 13.32 -12.92
N THR A 15 8.46 13.69 -13.98
CA THR A 15 7.23 14.48 -13.89
C THR A 15 6.10 13.76 -13.17
N ALA A 16 6.08 12.43 -13.24
CA ALA A 16 5.08 11.59 -12.57
C ALA A 16 5.49 11.17 -11.15
N ALA A 17 6.71 11.46 -10.73
CA ALA A 17 7.22 10.99 -9.43
C ALA A 17 6.33 11.41 -8.26
N PHE A 18 5.86 12.66 -8.24
CA PHE A 18 4.99 13.17 -7.18
C PHE A 18 3.57 12.58 -7.21
N ASP A 19 3.14 12.04 -8.35
CA ASP A 19 1.86 11.34 -8.46
C ASP A 19 1.91 9.94 -7.89
N PHE A 20 3.08 9.30 -7.97
CA PHE A 20 3.31 7.93 -7.51
C PHE A 20 3.74 7.86 -6.06
N PHE A 21 4.53 8.83 -5.59
CA PHE A 21 5.16 8.80 -4.28
C PHE A 21 4.69 9.93 -3.37
N ASP A 22 4.78 9.66 -2.07
CA ASP A 22 4.84 10.64 -1.00
C ASP A 22 6.14 10.47 -0.20
N ILE A 23 6.49 11.47 0.60
CA ILE A 23 7.58 11.36 1.56
C ILE A 23 6.95 11.33 2.96
N ILE A 24 7.06 10.20 3.63
CA ILE A 24 6.60 10.03 5.00
C ILE A 24 7.82 9.73 5.86
N GLU A 25 8.04 10.55 6.89
CA GLU A 25 9.19 10.43 7.80
C GLU A 25 10.54 10.36 7.06
N GLY A 26 10.68 11.15 5.98
CA GLY A 26 11.90 11.20 5.17
C GLY A 26 12.08 10.01 4.21
N ARG A 27 11.13 9.08 4.16
CA ARG A 27 11.18 7.91 3.28
C ARG A 27 10.22 8.05 2.10
N PRO A 28 10.67 7.71 0.88
CA PRO A 28 9.76 7.62 -0.25
C PRO A 28 8.79 6.45 -0.05
N THR A 29 7.52 6.75 -0.08
CA THR A 29 6.44 5.76 0.04
C THR A 29 5.56 5.79 -1.20
N LEU A 30 5.08 4.63 -1.60
CA LEU A 30 4.30 4.48 -2.82
C LEU A 30 2.81 4.67 -2.51
N LYS A 31 2.13 5.50 -3.28
CA LYS A 31 0.68 5.65 -3.19
C LYS A 31 -0.03 4.40 -3.72
N PRO A 32 -1.19 4.00 -3.20
CA PRO A 32 -1.90 2.80 -3.68
C PRO A 32 -2.16 2.80 -5.18
N LYS A 33 -2.55 3.93 -5.75
CA LYS A 33 -2.72 4.07 -7.21
C LYS A 33 -1.42 3.88 -7.99
N GLY A 34 -0.30 4.33 -7.42
CA GLY A 34 1.03 4.14 -7.98
C GLY A 34 1.44 2.67 -7.96
N ALA A 35 1.16 1.97 -6.87
CA ALA A 35 1.38 0.53 -6.76
C ALA A 35 0.59 -0.23 -7.84
N LEU A 36 -0.68 0.08 -7.99
CA LEU A 36 -1.53 -0.53 -9.01
C LEU A 36 -1.01 -0.27 -10.44
N ALA A 37 -0.55 0.95 -10.72
CA ALA A 37 0.02 1.29 -12.01
C ALA A 37 1.29 0.48 -12.32
N LEU A 38 2.17 0.29 -11.33
CA LEU A 38 3.36 -0.57 -11.46
C LEU A 38 2.97 -2.04 -11.70
N ILE A 39 1.97 -2.53 -10.98
CA ILE A 39 1.41 -3.86 -11.15
C ILE A 39 0.93 -4.07 -12.59
N TYR A 40 0.10 -3.17 -13.11
CA TYR A 40 -0.37 -3.27 -14.50
C TYR A 40 0.77 -3.18 -15.52
N ARG A 41 1.73 -2.31 -15.29
CA ARG A 41 2.89 -2.14 -16.16
C ARG A 41 3.77 -3.38 -16.21
N SER A 42 3.90 -4.10 -15.10
CA SER A 42 4.71 -5.32 -15.02
C SER A 42 4.19 -6.45 -15.91
N ARG A 43 2.88 -6.48 -16.15
CA ARG A 43 2.16 -7.57 -16.86
C ARG A 43 2.31 -8.95 -16.21
N LEU A 44 2.80 -9.01 -14.98
CA LEU A 44 2.96 -10.26 -14.21
C LEU A 44 1.74 -10.61 -13.38
N VAL A 45 0.90 -9.63 -13.08
CA VAL A 45 -0.22 -9.77 -12.14
C VAL A 45 -1.50 -9.30 -12.78
N ASP A 46 -2.54 -10.12 -12.66
CA ASP A 46 -3.90 -9.79 -13.05
C ASP A 46 -4.74 -9.42 -11.82
N VAL A 47 -5.50 -8.34 -11.92
CA VAL A 47 -6.55 -8.03 -10.97
C VAL A 47 -7.78 -8.86 -11.38
N VAL A 48 -8.10 -9.88 -10.59
CA VAL A 48 -9.15 -10.85 -10.91
C VAL A 48 -10.52 -10.35 -10.49
N ALA A 49 -10.61 -9.77 -9.29
CA ALA A 49 -11.87 -9.27 -8.75
C ALA A 49 -11.65 -8.13 -7.76
N ILE A 50 -12.59 -7.19 -7.76
CA ILE A 50 -12.70 -6.13 -6.75
C ILE A 50 -14.15 -6.17 -6.26
N ASP A 51 -14.36 -6.55 -5.00
CA ASP A 51 -15.65 -6.53 -4.32
C ASP A 51 -15.65 -5.40 -3.29
N GLN A 52 -16.27 -4.28 -3.63
CA GLN A 52 -16.36 -3.11 -2.77
C GLN A 52 -17.76 -2.99 -2.19
N GLN A 53 -17.86 -3.15 -0.88
CA GLN A 53 -19.09 -3.02 -0.10
C GLN A 53 -18.98 -1.79 0.83
N PRO A 54 -20.09 -1.31 1.41
CA PRO A 54 -20.05 -0.18 2.34
C PRO A 54 -19.19 -0.40 3.58
N ASP A 55 -19.05 -1.65 4.02
CA ASP A 55 -18.36 -2.05 5.26
C ASP A 55 -17.06 -2.82 5.04
N ARG A 56 -16.73 -3.18 3.80
CA ARG A 56 -15.53 -3.95 3.47
C ARG A 56 -15.10 -3.74 2.02
N CYS A 57 -13.84 -4.05 1.76
CA CYS A 57 -13.35 -4.20 0.40
C CYS A 57 -12.47 -5.46 0.31
N SER A 58 -12.72 -6.27 -0.71
CA SER A 58 -11.91 -7.45 -1.04
C SER A 58 -11.32 -7.30 -2.44
N ILE A 59 -10.02 -7.54 -2.57
CA ILE A 59 -9.32 -7.48 -3.84
C ILE A 59 -8.60 -8.80 -4.05
N THR A 60 -8.85 -9.42 -5.19
CA THR A 60 -8.19 -10.66 -5.60
C THR A 60 -7.26 -10.39 -6.77
N MET A 61 -6.01 -10.78 -6.61
CA MET A 61 -5.00 -10.71 -7.67
C MET A 61 -4.38 -12.09 -7.91
N ARG A 62 -4.00 -12.35 -9.15
CA ARG A 62 -3.29 -13.56 -9.56
C ARG A 62 -1.95 -13.20 -10.19
N ARG A 63 -0.90 -13.81 -9.70
CA ARG A 63 0.45 -13.68 -10.27
C ARG A 63 0.71 -14.85 -11.23
N ARG A 64 0.98 -14.54 -12.49
CA ARG A 64 1.05 -15.54 -13.57
C ARG A 64 2.30 -16.38 -13.54
N ASP A 65 3.47 -15.77 -13.30
CA ASP A 65 4.76 -16.45 -13.32
C ASP A 65 4.97 -17.46 -12.20
N GLN A 66 4.21 -17.31 -11.10
CA GLN A 66 4.25 -18.20 -9.93
C GLN A 66 2.94 -18.97 -9.72
N ASP A 67 1.93 -18.71 -10.53
CA ASP A 67 0.57 -19.27 -10.40
C ASP A 67 -0.03 -19.15 -8.98
N VAL A 68 0.17 -17.98 -8.36
CA VAL A 68 -0.33 -17.66 -7.02
C VAL A 68 -1.50 -16.70 -7.13
N THR A 69 -2.57 -17.00 -6.41
CA THR A 69 -3.72 -16.11 -6.25
C THR A 69 -3.82 -15.70 -4.78
N TYR A 70 -4.02 -14.41 -4.55
CA TYR A 70 -4.18 -13.85 -3.21
C TYR A 70 -5.38 -12.91 -3.16
N THR A 71 -6.16 -13.03 -2.09
CA THR A 71 -7.27 -12.13 -1.79
C THR A 71 -6.98 -11.37 -0.51
N SER A 72 -6.98 -10.06 -0.60
CA SER A 72 -6.92 -9.17 0.56
C SER A 72 -8.30 -8.62 0.86
N THR A 73 -8.73 -8.74 2.10
CA THR A 73 -9.99 -8.15 2.58
C THR A 73 -9.69 -7.22 3.74
N PHE A 74 -10.22 -6.00 3.68
CA PHE A 74 -10.14 -5.03 4.76
C PHE A 74 -11.54 -4.52 5.11
N THR A 75 -11.88 -4.59 6.40
CA THR A 75 -13.23 -4.29 6.90
C THR A 75 -13.24 -3.05 7.79
N VAL A 76 -14.44 -2.51 8.04
CA VAL A 76 -14.64 -1.43 9.03
C VAL A 76 -14.16 -1.87 10.42
N GLU A 77 -14.35 -3.14 10.78
CA GLU A 77 -13.92 -3.67 12.07
C GLU A 77 -12.39 -3.71 12.18
N ASP A 78 -11.69 -4.02 11.08
CA ASP A 78 -10.23 -3.94 11.02
C ASP A 78 -9.77 -2.49 11.19
N ALA A 79 -10.44 -1.55 10.53
CA ALA A 79 -10.14 -0.12 10.65
C ALA A 79 -10.35 0.42 12.07
N LYS A 80 -11.42 0.00 12.75
CA LYS A 80 -11.67 0.34 14.15
C LYS A 80 -10.60 -0.25 15.07
N ARG A 81 -10.26 -1.51 14.89
CA ARG A 81 -9.23 -2.20 15.67
C ARG A 81 -7.86 -1.55 15.51
N ALA A 82 -7.55 -1.09 14.30
CA ALA A 82 -6.31 -0.37 14.00
C ALA A 82 -6.32 1.10 14.45
N GLY A 83 -7.43 1.61 15.02
CA GLY A 83 -7.54 3.00 15.46
C GLY A 83 -7.57 4.03 14.33
N LEU A 84 -7.96 3.60 13.13
CA LEU A 84 -8.01 4.47 11.95
C LEU A 84 -9.29 5.32 11.91
N ILE A 85 -10.38 4.78 12.42
CA ILE A 85 -11.66 5.49 12.57
C ILE A 85 -11.64 6.19 13.93
N LYS A 86 -11.69 7.52 13.91
CA LYS A 86 -11.65 8.36 15.11
C LYS A 86 -12.99 9.04 15.28
N PRO A 87 -13.82 8.61 16.25
CA PRO A 87 -15.17 9.17 16.46
C PRO A 87 -15.18 10.68 16.70
N ASP A 88 -14.13 11.19 17.36
CA ASP A 88 -14.04 12.59 17.80
C ASP A 88 -13.45 13.55 16.76
N LYS A 89 -13.12 13.07 15.55
CA LYS A 89 -12.55 13.88 14.48
C LYS A 89 -13.47 13.93 13.26
N ASP A 90 -14.47 14.77 13.32
CA ASP A 90 -15.26 15.13 12.15
C ASP A 90 -14.33 15.67 11.05
N GLY A 91 -14.40 15.07 9.87
CA GLY A 91 -13.56 15.46 8.74
C GLY A 91 -12.29 14.63 8.54
N ALA A 92 -11.96 13.69 9.42
CA ALA A 92 -10.93 12.71 9.14
C ALA A 92 -11.28 11.90 7.88
N ALA A 93 -10.29 11.62 7.04
CA ALA A 93 -10.50 10.92 5.76
C ALA A 93 -11.25 9.58 5.93
N TRP A 94 -10.95 8.84 6.99
CA TRP A 94 -11.62 7.59 7.33
C TRP A 94 -13.10 7.73 7.67
N ASN A 95 -13.50 8.85 8.28
CA ASN A 95 -14.90 9.11 8.59
C ASN A 95 -15.68 9.62 7.38
N ARG A 96 -15.01 10.40 6.53
CA ARG A 96 -15.64 11.05 5.36
C ARG A 96 -15.65 10.16 4.12
N TRP A 97 -14.59 9.38 3.90
CA TRP A 97 -14.35 8.63 2.67
C TRP A 97 -14.11 7.14 2.94
N LEU A 98 -14.87 6.56 3.86
CA LEU A 98 -14.69 5.19 4.34
C LEU A 98 -14.54 4.15 3.22
N PRO A 99 -15.41 4.07 2.19
CA PRO A 99 -15.25 3.07 1.14
C PRO A 99 -13.92 3.20 0.38
N ALA A 100 -13.50 4.43 0.09
CA ALA A 100 -12.22 4.68 -0.58
C ALA A 100 -11.02 4.29 0.29
N MET A 101 -11.11 4.52 1.59
CA MET A 101 -10.06 4.16 2.53
C MET A 101 -9.95 2.64 2.71
N LEU A 102 -11.08 1.93 2.78
CA LEU A 102 -11.13 0.46 2.79
C LEU A 102 -10.50 -0.12 1.51
N TYR A 103 -10.86 0.44 0.35
CA TYR A 103 -10.27 0.06 -0.93
C TYR A 103 -8.76 0.25 -0.95
N ASN A 104 -8.26 1.42 -0.55
CA ASN A 104 -6.84 1.71 -0.54
C ASN A 104 -6.04 0.76 0.36
N ARG A 105 -6.60 0.39 1.51
CA ARG A 105 -6.00 -0.59 2.43
C ARG A 105 -5.95 -1.99 1.82
N ALA A 106 -7.07 -2.48 1.32
CA ALA A 106 -7.14 -3.80 0.69
C ALA A 106 -6.20 -3.88 -0.54
N LEU A 107 -6.19 -2.82 -1.37
CA LEU A 107 -5.32 -2.72 -2.53
C LEU A 107 -3.84 -2.76 -2.15
N GLY A 108 -3.44 -1.92 -1.20
CA GLY A 108 -2.06 -1.84 -0.75
C GLY A 108 -1.55 -3.18 -0.21
N GLN A 109 -2.34 -3.82 0.64
CA GLN A 109 -2.01 -5.11 1.21
C GLN A 109 -1.90 -6.21 0.13
N CYS A 110 -2.83 -6.22 -0.84
CA CYS A 110 -2.80 -7.16 -1.94
C CYS A 110 -1.56 -6.99 -2.82
N CYS A 111 -1.28 -5.76 -3.25
CA CYS A 111 -0.11 -5.43 -4.09
C CYS A 111 1.20 -5.83 -3.42
N ARG A 112 1.36 -5.46 -2.15
CA ARG A 112 2.58 -5.76 -1.38
C ARG A 112 2.79 -7.26 -1.17
N THR A 113 1.71 -8.01 -0.98
CA THR A 113 1.80 -9.46 -0.76
C THR A 113 2.13 -10.22 -2.04
N ILE A 114 1.51 -9.84 -3.16
CA ILE A 114 1.63 -10.63 -4.40
C ILE A 114 2.82 -10.22 -5.28
N ALA A 115 3.26 -8.98 -5.20
CA ALA A 115 4.29 -8.44 -6.07
C ALA A 115 5.26 -7.47 -5.38
N PRO A 116 5.90 -7.85 -4.27
CA PRO A 116 6.86 -6.99 -3.58
C PRO A 116 8.05 -6.61 -4.47
N ASP A 117 8.49 -7.51 -5.34
CA ASP A 117 9.55 -7.28 -6.33
C ASP A 117 9.20 -6.20 -7.35
N VAL A 118 7.96 -6.18 -7.84
CA VAL A 118 7.45 -5.15 -8.78
C VAL A 118 7.44 -3.77 -8.11
N LEU A 119 7.15 -3.72 -6.82
CA LEU A 119 7.11 -2.49 -6.04
C LEU A 119 8.49 -2.04 -5.55
N GLY A 120 9.55 -2.79 -5.83
CA GLY A 120 10.91 -2.48 -5.41
C GLY A 120 11.09 -2.46 -3.89
N GLY A 121 10.31 -3.24 -3.15
CA GLY A 121 10.35 -3.30 -1.69
C GLY A 121 9.89 -2.03 -0.97
N LEU A 122 9.24 -1.10 -1.67
CA LEU A 122 8.76 0.14 -1.07
C LEU A 122 7.53 -0.09 -0.19
N TYR A 123 7.49 0.66 0.90
CA TYR A 123 6.27 0.78 1.69
C TYR A 123 5.21 1.58 0.94
N LEU A 124 3.95 1.24 1.16
CA LEU A 124 2.86 2.06 0.71
C LEU A 124 2.49 3.12 1.75
N THR A 125 1.93 4.23 1.30
CA THR A 125 1.45 5.31 2.20
C THR A 125 0.42 4.80 3.20
N THR A 126 -0.36 3.79 2.81
CA THR A 126 -1.32 3.12 3.69
C THR A 126 -0.67 2.32 4.82
N ASP A 127 0.59 1.94 4.68
CA ASP A 127 1.30 1.19 5.72
C ASP A 127 1.85 2.13 6.80
N LEU A 128 2.30 3.32 6.41
CA LEU A 128 2.98 4.28 7.28
C LEU A 128 2.06 5.41 7.76
N ALA A 129 1.17 5.89 6.89
CA ALA A 129 0.19 6.91 7.27
C ALA A 129 -0.87 6.30 8.19
N ASN A 130 -1.22 7.00 9.25
CA ASN A 130 -2.25 6.64 10.24
C ASN A 130 -1.83 5.64 11.33
N GLY A 131 -0.53 5.57 11.68
CA GLY A 131 -0.07 4.80 12.82
C GLY A 131 -0.13 3.28 12.63
N ALA A 132 -0.18 2.81 11.39
CA ALA A 132 -0.15 1.39 11.07
C ALA A 132 1.21 0.70 11.36
N THR A 133 2.16 1.45 11.85
CA THR A 133 3.52 0.97 12.19
C THR A 133 3.63 0.39 13.60
N ALA A 134 2.57 0.42 14.40
CA ALA A 134 2.60 -0.24 15.70
C ALA A 134 2.76 -1.76 15.51
N GLY A 135 3.94 -2.27 15.79
CA GLY A 135 4.25 -3.71 15.78
C GLY A 135 4.81 -4.27 14.46
N GLN A 136 5.16 -3.44 13.48
CA GLN A 136 5.89 -3.92 12.30
C GLN A 136 7.40 -3.76 12.47
N GLU A 137 8.11 -4.84 12.26
CA GLU A 137 9.56 -4.83 12.12
C GLU A 137 9.92 -4.10 10.82
N VAL A 138 10.72 -3.05 10.94
CA VAL A 138 11.30 -2.36 9.79
C VAL A 138 12.57 -3.10 9.41
N VAL A 139 12.51 -3.82 8.31
CA VAL A 139 13.65 -4.57 7.78
C VAL A 139 14.36 -3.73 6.74
N ASP A 140 15.68 -3.63 6.85
CA ASP A 140 16.51 -3.02 5.80
C ASP A 140 16.39 -3.84 4.52
N ALA A 141 15.91 -3.21 3.44
CA ALA A 141 15.71 -3.88 2.16
C ALA A 141 17.03 -4.31 1.49
N ALA A 142 18.17 -3.75 1.91
CA ALA A 142 19.49 -4.08 1.38
C ALA A 142 20.20 -5.20 2.16
N THR A 143 19.99 -5.24 3.48
CA THR A 143 20.71 -6.16 4.36
C THR A 143 19.83 -7.25 4.97
N GLY A 144 18.51 -7.08 4.96
CA GLY A 144 17.57 -7.98 5.62
C GLY A 144 17.58 -7.87 7.15
N GLU A 145 18.29 -6.90 7.72
CA GLU A 145 18.35 -6.69 9.16
C GLU A 145 17.18 -5.85 9.67
N ILE A 146 16.70 -6.17 10.87
CA ILE A 146 15.68 -5.38 11.55
C ILE A 146 16.32 -4.09 12.06
N ILE A 147 15.90 -2.94 11.48
CA ILE A 147 16.48 -1.63 11.83
C ILE A 147 15.77 -1.03 13.05
N GLU A 148 14.47 -1.28 13.21
CA GLU A 148 13.68 -0.68 14.28
C GLU A 148 12.39 -1.48 14.53
N VAL A 149 12.08 -1.72 15.80
CA VAL A 149 10.75 -2.18 16.23
C VAL A 149 10.00 -0.96 16.72
N VAL A 150 9.05 -0.48 15.94
CA VAL A 150 8.19 0.64 16.35
C VAL A 150 7.06 0.08 17.22
N ALA A 151 7.15 0.36 18.48
CA ALA A 151 6.11 0.02 19.45
C ALA A 151 4.87 0.92 19.31
#